data_e23edf65efea1f12de8676fa52618ea9
#
_entry.id   e23edf65efea1f12de8676fa52618ea9
#
_cell.length_a   1.000
_cell.length_b   1.000
_cell.length_c   1.000
_cell.angle_alpha   90.00
_cell.angle_beta   90.00
_cell.angle_gamma   90.00
#
_symmetry.space_group_name_H-M   'P 1'
#
loop_
_entity.id
_entity.type
_entity.pdbx_description
1 polymer ?
#
loop_
_entity_poly.entity_id
_entity_poly.type
_entity_poly.pdbx_seq_one_letter_code
_entity_poly.pdbx_strand_id
1 'polypeptide(L)'
;MRRTHRRKHSWLGRLIVKCFVVVSVLAGALFGISACARKDIGALSGNQPRLVLEEFFAGKSVAYGIFEDRFGNLRRQFRVNLNGNLDGNRLVLDEEFLYDDGERASRTWTIDRLGTGTNGIVMYQGRAADVAMAAQGGQIGNALNWQYDMTLEMSGMGVDVHFDDWIYQQDEDIAINRAYVSKFGIEIGSVTIVFIRGDTASDLWPLSLDQWPNS
;
A
#
# COMPACT_ATOMS: atom_id res chain seq x y z
N MET A 1 31.72 68.56 33.79
CA MET A 1 30.83 68.26 32.66
C MET A 1 31.41 67.10 31.87
N ARG A 2 30.97 65.85 32.11
CA ARG A 2 31.40 64.67 31.37
C ARG A 2 30.09 63.98 30.86
N ARG A 3 29.93 63.94 29.53
CA ARG A 3 28.82 63.33 28.81
C ARG A 3 28.92 61.79 28.84
N THR A 4 27.90 61.13 29.36
CA THR A 4 27.68 59.71 29.21
C THR A 4 26.90 59.44 27.93
N HIS A 5 27.60 59.01 26.90
CA HIS A 5 27.01 58.52 25.68
C HIS A 5 27.62 57.14 25.36
N ARG A 6 27.01 56.04 25.89
CA ARG A 6 27.28 54.69 25.40
C ARG A 6 26.33 53.71 26.09
N ARG A 7 25.30 53.23 25.39
CA ARG A 7 24.69 51.88 25.59
C ARG A 7 23.30 51.69 24.92
N LYS A 8 23.15 52.11 23.65
CA LYS A 8 21.93 51.78 22.90
C LYS A 8 22.13 50.83 21.70
N HIS A 9 23.39 50.56 21.29
CA HIS A 9 23.64 49.72 20.09
C HIS A 9 23.77 48.22 20.32
N SER A 10 23.97 47.75 21.55
CA SER A 10 24.15 46.31 21.84
C SER A 10 22.84 45.49 21.92
N TRP A 11 21.72 46.15 22.22
CA TRP A 11 20.45 45.49 22.39
C TRP A 11 19.77 45.19 21.02
N LEU A 12 19.85 46.13 20.07
CA LEU A 12 19.34 45.93 18.70
C LEU A 12 20.11 44.83 17.96
N GLY A 13 21.44 44.77 18.09
CA GLY A 13 22.27 43.73 17.50
C GLY A 13 21.94 42.33 18.01
N ARG A 14 21.64 42.18 19.32
CA ARG A 14 21.24 40.91 19.93
C ARG A 14 19.82 40.48 19.49
N LEU A 15 18.91 41.41 19.23
CA LEU A 15 17.57 41.13 18.73
C LEU A 15 17.61 40.64 17.27
N ILE A 16 18.40 41.29 16.42
CA ILE A 16 18.59 40.94 15.01
C ILE A 16 19.19 39.53 14.88
N VAL A 17 20.22 39.22 15.67
CA VAL A 17 20.86 37.89 15.65
C VAL A 17 19.89 36.80 16.13
N LYS A 18 19.09 37.06 17.16
CA LYS A 18 18.06 36.10 17.60
C LYS A 18 16.97 35.88 16.56
N CYS A 19 16.49 36.91 15.87
CA CYS A 19 15.54 36.79 14.78
C CYS A 19 16.14 36.00 13.60
N PHE A 20 17.40 36.22 13.25
CA PHE A 20 18.08 35.50 12.18
C PHE A 20 18.25 34.00 12.52
N VAL A 21 18.60 33.65 13.75
CA VAL A 21 18.74 32.27 14.19
C VAL A 21 17.36 31.55 14.18
N VAL A 22 16.30 32.21 14.65
CA VAL A 22 14.94 31.63 14.65
C VAL A 22 14.41 31.42 13.21
N VAL A 23 14.64 32.36 12.30
CA VAL A 23 14.27 32.26 10.90
C VAL A 23 15.08 31.14 10.20
N SER A 24 16.37 31.02 10.51
CA SER A 24 17.21 29.94 9.95
C SER A 24 16.83 28.57 10.47
N VAL A 25 16.42 28.42 11.72
CA VAL A 25 15.93 27.16 12.30
C VAL A 25 14.55 26.81 11.72
N LEU A 26 13.65 27.76 11.52
CA LEU A 26 12.36 27.55 10.86
C LEU A 26 12.53 27.23 9.38
N ALA A 27 13.45 27.87 8.67
CA ALA A 27 13.75 27.53 7.28
C ALA A 27 14.40 26.13 7.16
N GLY A 28 15.28 25.75 8.08
CA GLY A 28 15.86 24.40 8.13
C GLY A 28 14.84 23.32 8.43
N ALA A 29 13.84 23.60 9.26
CA ALA A 29 12.74 22.68 9.55
C ALA A 29 11.79 22.50 8.36
N LEU A 30 11.60 23.51 7.52
CA LEU A 30 10.81 23.45 6.29
C LEU A 30 11.52 22.70 5.14
N PHE A 31 12.85 22.66 5.10
CA PHE A 31 13.61 21.86 4.14
C PHE A 31 13.77 20.40 4.54
N GLY A 32 13.43 20.02 5.77
CA GLY A 32 13.45 18.63 6.26
C GLY A 32 12.19 17.83 5.96
N ILE A 33 11.18 18.41 5.32
CA ILE A 33 10.05 17.64 4.77
C ILE A 33 10.57 17.03 3.47
N SER A 34 11.29 15.91 3.58
CA SER A 34 11.50 15.02 2.44
C SER A 34 10.11 14.72 1.89
N ALA A 35 9.77 15.31 0.75
CA ALA A 35 8.65 14.86 -0.04
C ALA A 35 8.88 13.36 -0.20
N CYS A 36 8.01 12.51 0.37
CA CYS A 36 7.99 11.11 0.05
C CYS A 36 7.87 11.05 -1.46
N ALA A 37 8.98 10.76 -2.15
CA ALA A 37 8.99 10.67 -3.59
C ALA A 37 7.98 9.57 -3.94
N ARG A 38 6.89 9.95 -4.59
CA ARG A 38 5.88 8.99 -5.07
C ARG A 38 6.63 7.99 -5.94
N LYS A 39 6.51 6.70 -5.63
CA LYS A 39 7.16 5.67 -6.44
C LYS A 39 6.68 5.79 -7.88
N ASP A 40 7.62 5.89 -8.81
CA ASP A 40 7.31 5.94 -10.25
C ASP A 40 7.26 4.50 -10.78
N ILE A 41 6.06 4.02 -11.10
CA ILE A 41 5.88 2.70 -11.68
C ILE A 41 6.55 2.59 -13.05
N GLY A 42 6.68 3.70 -13.81
CA GLY A 42 7.35 3.73 -15.11
C GLY A 42 8.81 3.28 -15.06
N ALA A 43 9.49 3.49 -13.92
CA ALA A 43 10.86 3.03 -13.70
C ALA A 43 11.01 1.49 -13.75
N LEU A 44 9.89 0.74 -13.61
CA LEU A 44 9.87 -0.72 -13.59
C LEU A 44 9.58 -1.35 -14.94
N SER A 45 9.50 -0.55 -16.03
CA SER A 45 9.10 -1.00 -17.38
C SER A 45 9.96 -2.13 -17.95
N GLY A 46 11.23 -2.22 -17.57
CA GLY A 46 12.16 -3.27 -18.01
C GLY A 46 12.19 -4.52 -17.14
N ASN A 47 11.47 -4.54 -16.03
CA ASN A 47 11.53 -5.64 -15.08
C ASN A 47 10.78 -6.88 -15.60
N GLN A 48 11.30 -8.06 -15.24
CA GLN A 48 10.76 -9.37 -15.58
C GLN A 48 10.59 -10.24 -14.30
N PRO A 49 9.72 -11.27 -14.34
CA PRO A 49 8.77 -11.58 -15.42
C PRO A 49 7.69 -10.50 -15.53
N ARG A 50 7.10 -10.33 -16.72
CA ARG A 50 6.03 -9.36 -16.91
C ARG A 50 4.77 -9.80 -16.16
N LEU A 51 4.29 -9.00 -15.23
CA LEU A 51 3.00 -9.22 -14.59
C LEU A 51 1.87 -8.91 -15.59
N VAL A 52 0.93 -9.82 -15.74
CA VAL A 52 -0.38 -9.58 -16.33
C VAL A 52 -1.40 -9.95 -15.28
N LEU A 53 -2.07 -8.95 -14.71
CA LEU A 53 -2.90 -9.10 -13.52
C LEU A 53 -3.97 -10.19 -13.70
N GLU A 54 -4.71 -10.12 -14.81
CA GLU A 54 -5.80 -11.03 -15.10
C GLU A 54 -5.33 -12.47 -15.37
N GLU A 55 -4.12 -12.65 -15.91
CA GLU A 55 -3.53 -13.96 -16.11
C GLU A 55 -2.96 -14.53 -14.80
N PHE A 56 -2.34 -13.68 -13.98
CA PHE A 56 -1.76 -14.12 -12.72
C PHE A 56 -2.82 -14.59 -11.74
N PHE A 57 -3.95 -13.89 -11.64
CA PHE A 57 -5.03 -14.23 -10.71
C PHE A 57 -6.15 -15.08 -11.32
N ALA A 58 -6.05 -15.51 -12.59
CA ALA A 58 -7.00 -16.46 -13.16
C ALA A 58 -6.84 -17.84 -12.53
N GLY A 59 -7.98 -18.47 -12.17
CA GLY A 59 -8.00 -19.79 -11.52
C GLY A 59 -7.75 -19.72 -10.02
N LYS A 60 -7.19 -20.80 -9.47
CA LYS A 60 -7.00 -20.99 -8.04
C LYS A 60 -5.61 -20.50 -7.62
N SER A 61 -5.56 -19.73 -6.54
CA SER A 61 -4.33 -19.33 -5.89
C SER A 61 -4.52 -19.25 -4.38
N VAL A 62 -3.43 -19.23 -3.63
CA VAL A 62 -3.44 -19.07 -2.18
C VAL A 62 -2.55 -17.91 -1.79
N ALA A 63 -2.81 -17.33 -0.62
CA ALA A 63 -1.94 -16.29 -0.10
C ALA A 63 -1.75 -16.39 1.40
N TYR A 64 -0.61 -15.87 1.84
CA TYR A 64 -0.27 -15.66 3.24
C TYR A 64 0.11 -14.21 3.45
N GLY A 65 -0.45 -13.59 4.48
CA GLY A 65 -0.20 -12.18 4.74
C GLY A 65 -0.03 -11.84 6.21
N ILE A 66 0.62 -10.70 6.42
CA ILE A 66 0.80 -10.07 7.72
C ILE A 66 0.42 -8.59 7.63
N PHE A 67 -0.13 -8.08 8.73
CA PHE A 67 -0.30 -6.64 8.95
C PHE A 67 0.61 -6.19 10.08
N GLU A 68 1.41 -5.16 9.81
CA GLU A 68 2.31 -4.51 10.77
C GLU A 68 1.88 -3.06 10.98
N ASP A 69 1.95 -2.57 12.21
CA ASP A 69 1.78 -1.15 12.46
C ASP A 69 3.00 -0.34 11.94
N ARG A 70 2.90 0.98 11.97
CA ARG A 70 3.97 1.88 11.48
C ARG A 70 5.31 1.75 12.22
N PHE A 71 5.34 1.03 13.35
CA PHE A 71 6.56 0.77 14.13
C PHE A 71 7.14 -0.62 13.84
N GLY A 72 6.54 -1.39 12.91
CA GLY A 72 6.95 -2.75 12.55
C GLY A 72 6.47 -3.81 13.52
N ASN A 73 5.53 -3.52 14.42
CA ASN A 73 4.96 -4.54 15.28
C ASN A 73 3.93 -5.33 14.50
N LEU A 74 4.07 -6.67 14.49
CA LEU A 74 3.07 -7.58 13.96
C LEU A 74 1.75 -7.40 14.72
N ARG A 75 0.67 -7.15 13.99
CA ARG A 75 -0.68 -6.92 14.55
C ARG A 75 -1.66 -8.00 14.17
N ARG A 76 -1.52 -8.58 12.97
CA ARG A 76 -2.43 -9.61 12.48
C ARG A 76 -1.75 -10.45 11.41
N GLN A 77 -2.09 -11.73 11.35
CA GLN A 77 -1.70 -12.66 10.29
C GLN A 77 -2.95 -13.21 9.62
N PHE A 78 -2.84 -13.61 8.35
CA PHE A 78 -3.99 -14.18 7.65
C PHE A 78 -3.56 -15.12 6.52
N ARG A 79 -4.50 -15.96 6.13
CA ARG A 79 -4.45 -16.85 4.97
C ARG A 79 -5.61 -16.55 4.07
N VAL A 80 -5.43 -16.75 2.77
CA VAL A 80 -6.46 -16.47 1.78
C VAL A 80 -6.53 -17.58 0.77
N ASN A 81 -7.73 -18.05 0.48
CA ASN A 81 -8.05 -18.81 -0.73
C ASN A 81 -8.58 -17.83 -1.77
N LEU A 82 -8.02 -17.86 -2.97
CA LEU A 82 -8.43 -16.98 -4.07
C LEU A 82 -8.92 -17.83 -5.24
N ASN A 83 -10.00 -17.38 -5.89
CA ASN A 83 -10.50 -18.02 -7.10
C ASN A 83 -10.87 -16.94 -8.13
N GLY A 84 -10.08 -16.85 -9.20
CA GLY A 84 -10.24 -15.86 -10.26
C GLY A 84 -10.97 -16.41 -11.47
N ASN A 85 -12.06 -15.79 -11.88
CA ASN A 85 -12.79 -16.09 -13.11
C ASN A 85 -12.59 -14.96 -14.11
N LEU A 86 -11.93 -15.28 -15.24
CA LEU A 86 -11.62 -14.33 -16.30
C LEU A 86 -12.63 -14.47 -17.44
N ASP A 87 -13.32 -13.37 -17.78
CA ASP A 87 -14.18 -13.25 -18.94
C ASP A 87 -13.79 -12.02 -19.77
N GLY A 88 -13.13 -12.26 -20.88
CA GLY A 88 -12.57 -11.21 -21.72
C GLY A 88 -11.56 -10.33 -20.98
N ASN A 89 -11.93 -9.06 -20.75
CA ASN A 89 -11.11 -8.07 -20.04
C ASN A 89 -11.50 -7.90 -18.55
N ARG A 90 -12.41 -8.75 -18.06
CA ARG A 90 -12.93 -8.69 -16.69
C ARG A 90 -12.49 -9.89 -15.90
N LEU A 91 -11.82 -9.63 -14.79
CA LEU A 91 -11.51 -10.62 -13.75
C LEU A 91 -12.47 -10.43 -12.56
N VAL A 92 -13.18 -11.51 -12.22
CA VAL A 92 -13.88 -11.60 -10.93
C VAL A 92 -13.02 -12.46 -10.00
N LEU A 93 -12.53 -11.88 -8.92
CA LEU A 93 -11.63 -12.53 -7.98
C LEU A 93 -12.33 -12.65 -6.62
N ASP A 94 -12.66 -13.87 -6.25
CA ASP A 94 -13.21 -14.21 -4.95
C ASP A 94 -12.09 -14.54 -3.98
N GLU A 95 -12.14 -13.94 -2.79
CA GLU A 95 -11.16 -14.07 -1.71
C GLU A 95 -11.86 -14.53 -0.43
N GLU A 96 -11.36 -15.60 0.19
CA GLU A 96 -11.81 -16.10 1.48
C GLU A 96 -10.66 -16.04 2.48
N PHE A 97 -10.85 -15.33 3.58
CA PHE A 97 -9.82 -15.04 4.58
C PHE A 97 -10.05 -15.83 5.87
N LEU A 98 -8.96 -16.28 6.47
CA LEU A 98 -8.88 -16.67 7.88
C LEU A 98 -7.77 -15.86 8.55
N TYR A 99 -8.11 -15.17 9.62
CA TYR A 99 -7.18 -14.41 10.45
C TYR A 99 -6.73 -15.21 11.67
N ASP A 100 -5.59 -14.82 12.27
CA ASP A 100 -4.99 -15.51 13.42
C ASP A 100 -5.79 -15.38 14.72
N ASP A 101 -6.74 -14.44 14.78
CA ASP A 101 -7.72 -14.30 15.87
C ASP A 101 -9.00 -15.13 15.65
N GLY A 102 -9.06 -15.92 14.55
CA GLY A 102 -10.18 -16.77 14.19
C GLY A 102 -11.29 -16.06 13.39
N GLU A 103 -11.17 -14.76 13.15
CA GLU A 103 -12.10 -14.04 12.28
C GLU A 103 -12.03 -14.57 10.85
N ARG A 104 -13.18 -14.62 10.18
CA ARG A 104 -13.31 -14.97 8.76
C ARG A 104 -13.92 -13.81 8.02
N ALA A 105 -13.42 -13.57 6.83
CA ALA A 105 -13.96 -12.55 5.93
C ALA A 105 -13.97 -13.09 4.49
N SER A 106 -14.75 -12.45 3.65
CA SER A 106 -14.75 -12.70 2.21
C SER A 106 -14.84 -11.38 1.47
N ARG A 107 -14.22 -11.34 0.29
CA ARG A 107 -14.29 -10.20 -0.63
C ARG A 107 -14.36 -10.71 -2.05
N THR A 108 -15.15 -10.04 -2.88
CA THR A 108 -15.14 -10.26 -4.33
C THR A 108 -14.74 -8.96 -5.02
N TRP A 109 -13.64 -9.01 -5.75
CA TRP A 109 -13.25 -7.96 -6.66
C TRP A 109 -13.83 -8.20 -8.05
N THR A 110 -14.34 -7.15 -8.67
CA THR A 110 -14.57 -7.08 -10.12
C THR A 110 -13.56 -6.10 -10.70
N ILE A 111 -12.62 -6.60 -11.49
CA ILE A 111 -11.49 -5.85 -12.03
C ILE A 111 -11.60 -5.80 -13.55
N ASP A 112 -11.65 -4.61 -14.12
CA ASP A 112 -11.72 -4.37 -15.54
C ASP A 112 -10.38 -3.82 -16.07
N ARG A 113 -9.86 -4.43 -17.12
CA ARG A 113 -8.73 -3.88 -17.89
C ARG A 113 -9.24 -2.80 -18.82
N LEU A 114 -8.77 -1.57 -18.66
CA LEU A 114 -9.22 -0.39 -19.41
C LEU A 114 -8.43 -0.16 -20.71
N GLY A 115 -7.23 -0.73 -20.81
CA GLY A 115 -6.34 -0.56 -21.96
C GLY A 115 -4.94 -0.10 -21.58
N THR A 116 -4.13 0.25 -22.57
CA THR A 116 -2.74 0.68 -22.38
C THR A 116 -2.61 2.16 -22.71
N GLY A 117 -2.07 2.93 -21.77
CA GLY A 117 -1.75 4.34 -21.97
C GLY A 117 -0.54 4.55 -22.89
N THR A 118 -0.30 5.78 -23.32
CA THR A 118 0.78 6.16 -24.22
C THR A 118 2.19 5.91 -23.65
N ASN A 119 2.29 5.80 -22.33
CA ASN A 119 3.52 5.48 -21.59
C ASN A 119 3.75 3.96 -21.40
N GLY A 120 2.92 3.11 -22.02
CA GLY A 120 3.00 1.66 -21.92
C GLY A 120 2.39 1.06 -20.64
N ILE A 121 1.86 1.87 -19.75
CA ILE A 121 1.18 1.41 -18.53
C ILE A 121 -0.20 0.87 -18.90
N VAL A 122 -0.49 -0.36 -18.51
CA VAL A 122 -1.82 -0.96 -18.61
C VAL A 122 -2.64 -0.48 -17.42
N MET A 123 -3.82 0.09 -17.70
CA MET A 123 -4.71 0.65 -16.70
C MET A 123 -5.81 -0.32 -16.34
N TYR A 124 -6.13 -0.37 -15.05
CA TYR A 124 -7.19 -1.19 -14.48
C TYR A 124 -8.10 -0.36 -13.58
N GLN A 125 -9.33 -0.80 -13.45
CA GLN A 125 -10.28 -0.30 -12.47
C GLN A 125 -10.92 -1.49 -11.74
N GLY A 126 -11.09 -1.41 -10.42
CA GLY A 126 -11.70 -2.46 -9.63
C GLY A 126 -12.75 -1.95 -8.68
N ARG A 127 -13.68 -2.84 -8.32
CA ARG A 127 -14.74 -2.60 -7.36
C ARG A 127 -14.86 -3.79 -6.43
N ALA A 128 -15.06 -3.50 -5.13
CA ALA A 128 -15.44 -4.46 -4.12
C ALA A 128 -16.45 -3.80 -3.18
N ALA A 129 -17.22 -4.59 -2.43
CA ALA A 129 -18.31 -4.07 -1.61
C ALA A 129 -17.85 -3.17 -0.46
N ASP A 130 -16.64 -3.39 0.05
CA ASP A 130 -16.00 -2.67 1.15
C ASP A 130 -15.09 -1.51 0.67
N VAL A 131 -15.04 -1.25 -0.63
CA VAL A 131 -14.25 -0.17 -1.24
C VAL A 131 -15.17 1.01 -1.57
N ALA A 132 -14.83 2.19 -1.06
CA ALA A 132 -15.69 3.37 -1.12
C ALA A 132 -15.94 3.88 -2.54
N MET A 133 -14.89 3.87 -3.39
CA MET A 133 -14.94 4.22 -4.80
C MET A 133 -14.17 3.19 -5.61
N ALA A 134 -14.31 3.21 -6.96
CA ALA A 134 -13.55 2.29 -7.80
C ALA A 134 -12.04 2.47 -7.58
N ALA A 135 -11.38 1.38 -7.21
CA ALA A 135 -9.93 1.31 -7.14
C ALA A 135 -9.31 1.56 -8.52
N GLN A 136 -8.14 2.15 -8.54
CA GLN A 136 -7.40 2.45 -9.77
C GLN A 136 -6.07 1.69 -9.75
N GLY A 137 -5.70 1.10 -10.89
CA GLY A 137 -4.45 0.37 -11.03
C GLY A 137 -3.68 0.72 -12.28
N GLY A 138 -2.36 0.65 -12.15
CA GLY A 138 -1.43 0.75 -13.27
C GLY A 138 -0.41 -0.37 -13.23
N GLN A 139 -0.22 -1.09 -14.34
CA GLN A 139 0.73 -2.22 -14.46
C GLN A 139 1.75 -1.95 -15.54
N ILE A 140 3.02 -2.18 -15.22
CA ILE A 140 4.12 -2.18 -16.19
C ILE A 140 5.27 -3.07 -15.69
N GLY A 141 5.98 -3.71 -16.60
CA GLY A 141 7.04 -4.67 -16.24
C GLY A 141 6.47 -5.77 -15.32
N ASN A 142 7.15 -6.05 -14.22
CA ASN A 142 6.72 -7.05 -13.23
C ASN A 142 5.85 -6.48 -12.11
N ALA A 143 5.35 -5.24 -12.22
CA ALA A 143 4.69 -4.55 -11.11
C ALA A 143 3.29 -4.04 -11.47
N LEU A 144 2.41 -4.07 -10.49
CA LEU A 144 1.14 -3.37 -10.44
C LEU A 144 1.14 -2.44 -9.23
N ASN A 145 0.75 -1.19 -9.42
CA ASN A 145 0.32 -0.32 -8.33
C ASN A 145 -1.20 -0.26 -8.32
N TRP A 146 -1.82 -0.43 -7.14
CA TRP A 146 -3.25 -0.50 -6.94
C TRP A 146 -3.66 0.38 -5.76
N GLN A 147 -4.57 1.34 -5.97
CA GLN A 147 -4.92 2.35 -4.97
C GLN A 147 -6.44 2.40 -4.74
N TYR A 148 -6.84 2.41 -3.47
CA TYR A 148 -8.25 2.49 -3.08
C TYR A 148 -8.42 2.96 -1.64
N ASP A 149 -9.64 3.44 -1.35
CA ASP A 149 -10.08 3.78 -0.01
C ASP A 149 -11.09 2.74 0.46
N MET A 150 -10.96 2.28 1.71
CA MET A 150 -11.89 1.33 2.31
C MET A 150 -12.09 1.62 3.80
N THR A 151 -13.20 1.11 4.34
CA THR A 151 -13.48 1.17 5.76
C THR A 151 -13.04 -0.12 6.43
N LEU A 152 -12.08 -0.04 7.34
CA LEU A 152 -11.66 -1.16 8.19
C LEU A 152 -12.39 -1.14 9.52
N GLU A 153 -12.89 -2.28 9.97
CA GLU A 153 -13.40 -2.43 11.33
C GLU A 153 -12.23 -2.57 12.31
N MET A 154 -12.05 -1.54 13.15
CA MET A 154 -11.01 -1.52 14.18
C MET A 154 -11.65 -1.31 15.54
N SER A 155 -11.55 -2.32 16.42
CA SER A 155 -12.14 -2.27 17.79
C SER A 155 -13.64 -1.91 17.80
N GLY A 156 -14.40 -2.42 16.83
CA GLY A 156 -15.84 -2.16 16.68
C GLY A 156 -16.21 -0.78 16.13
N MET A 157 -15.26 -0.10 15.51
CA MET A 157 -15.48 1.17 14.82
C MET A 157 -14.97 1.10 13.39
N GLY A 158 -15.77 1.58 12.44
CA GLY A 158 -15.33 1.76 11.05
C GLY A 158 -14.31 2.89 10.95
N VAL A 159 -13.15 2.59 10.36
CA VAL A 159 -12.07 3.55 10.14
C VAL A 159 -11.75 3.61 8.66
N ASP A 160 -11.99 4.76 8.04
CA ASP A 160 -11.64 4.97 6.65
C ASP A 160 -10.12 5.12 6.50
N VAL A 161 -9.54 4.34 5.61
CA VAL A 161 -8.10 4.29 5.33
C VAL A 161 -7.86 4.23 3.82
N HIS A 162 -6.69 4.69 3.41
CA HIS A 162 -6.20 4.60 2.05
C HIS A 162 -5.15 3.49 1.94
N PHE A 163 -5.31 2.65 0.93
CA PHE A 163 -4.35 1.61 0.54
C PHE A 163 -3.59 2.03 -0.72
N ASP A 164 -2.28 1.86 -0.68
CA ASP A 164 -1.36 1.98 -1.82
C ASP A 164 -0.59 0.66 -1.95
N ASP A 165 -1.17 -0.26 -2.72
CA ASP A 165 -0.65 -1.61 -2.94
C ASP A 165 0.38 -1.61 -4.08
N TRP A 166 1.47 -2.35 -3.86
CA TRP A 166 2.48 -2.63 -4.85
C TRP A 166 2.70 -4.12 -4.96
N ILE A 167 2.20 -4.72 -6.05
CA ILE A 167 2.37 -6.15 -6.34
C ILE A 167 3.52 -6.31 -7.30
N TYR A 168 4.46 -7.19 -6.96
CA TYR A 168 5.64 -7.51 -7.76
C TYR A 168 5.66 -9.00 -8.06
N GLN A 169 5.52 -9.38 -9.32
CA GLN A 169 5.72 -10.76 -9.74
C GLN A 169 7.19 -11.13 -9.64
N GLN A 170 7.48 -12.28 -9.01
CA GLN A 170 8.85 -12.76 -8.78
C GLN A 170 9.24 -13.83 -9.79
N ASP A 171 8.31 -14.75 -10.11
CA ASP A 171 8.40 -15.80 -11.11
C ASP A 171 7.00 -16.09 -11.69
N GLU A 172 6.82 -17.25 -12.35
CA GLU A 172 5.53 -17.61 -12.96
C GLU A 172 4.43 -17.80 -11.91
N ASP A 173 4.77 -18.28 -10.71
CA ASP A 173 3.82 -18.71 -9.69
C ASP A 173 3.75 -17.81 -8.46
N ILE A 174 4.71 -16.91 -8.26
CA ILE A 174 4.84 -16.12 -7.04
C ILE A 174 4.80 -14.62 -7.30
N ALA A 175 3.96 -13.93 -6.53
CA ALA A 175 3.99 -12.47 -6.45
C ALA A 175 3.98 -12.02 -4.98
N ILE A 176 4.63 -10.89 -4.73
CA ILE A 176 4.66 -10.26 -3.40
C ILE A 176 3.93 -8.92 -3.49
N ASN A 177 2.97 -8.71 -2.61
CA ASN A 177 2.34 -7.42 -2.38
C ASN A 177 2.93 -6.74 -1.14
N ARG A 178 3.21 -5.47 -1.27
CA ARG A 178 3.47 -4.56 -0.17
C ARG A 178 2.48 -3.40 -0.25
N ALA A 179 1.49 -3.39 0.66
CA ALA A 179 0.51 -2.32 0.78
C ALA A 179 0.92 -1.35 1.89
N TYR A 180 0.83 -0.06 1.62
CA TYR A 180 0.98 0.99 2.61
C TYR A 180 -0.41 1.48 2.99
N VAL A 181 -0.70 1.46 4.28
CA VAL A 181 -2.01 1.85 4.81
C VAL A 181 -1.88 3.21 5.48
N SER A 182 -2.65 4.17 5.02
CA SER A 182 -2.58 5.52 5.57
C SER A 182 -3.96 6.05 5.97
N LYS A 183 -3.96 6.97 6.95
CA LYS A 183 -5.14 7.72 7.38
C LYS A 183 -4.78 9.21 7.41
N PHE A 184 -5.59 10.04 6.74
CA PHE A 184 -5.31 11.47 6.61
C PHE A 184 -3.89 11.77 6.06
N GLY A 185 -3.39 10.93 5.16
CA GLY A 185 -2.06 11.06 4.56
C GLY A 185 -0.89 10.64 5.47
N ILE A 186 -1.16 10.09 6.65
CA ILE A 186 -0.14 9.57 7.58
C ILE A 186 -0.17 8.05 7.52
N GLU A 187 0.97 7.41 7.24
CA GLU A 187 1.09 5.95 7.28
C GLU A 187 0.86 5.43 8.70
N ILE A 188 -0.08 4.49 8.83
CA ILE A 188 -0.46 3.85 10.09
C ILE A 188 0.00 2.39 10.17
N GLY A 189 0.33 1.78 9.04
CA GLY A 189 0.81 0.42 8.95
C GLY A 189 1.02 -0.04 7.53
N SER A 190 1.33 -1.32 7.39
CA SER A 190 1.55 -1.94 6.10
C SER A 190 1.11 -3.39 6.10
N VAL A 191 0.71 -3.89 4.93
CA VAL A 191 0.40 -5.29 4.68
C VAL A 191 1.46 -5.87 3.76
N THR A 192 1.95 -7.05 4.06
CA THR A 192 2.77 -7.85 3.14
C THR A 192 2.03 -9.14 2.85
N ILE A 193 1.86 -9.46 1.56
CA ILE A 193 1.19 -10.69 1.11
C ILE A 193 2.08 -11.41 0.12
N VAL A 194 2.19 -12.73 0.27
CA VAL A 194 2.77 -13.62 -0.75
C VAL A 194 1.63 -14.37 -1.42
N PHE A 195 1.45 -14.16 -2.72
CA PHE A 195 0.52 -14.91 -3.56
C PHE A 195 1.26 -16.07 -4.23
N ILE A 196 0.63 -17.22 -4.23
CA ILE A 196 1.13 -18.47 -4.84
C ILE A 196 0.03 -19.02 -5.74
N ARG A 197 0.36 -19.29 -7.00
CA ARG A 197 -0.55 -19.83 -8.03
C ARG A 197 0.00 -21.08 -8.69
N GLY A 198 -0.68 -21.55 -9.74
CA GLY A 198 -0.22 -22.60 -10.64
C GLY A 198 -0.04 -23.95 -9.94
N ASP A 199 0.92 -24.72 -10.41
CA ASP A 199 1.20 -26.05 -9.86
C ASP A 199 1.67 -25.95 -8.41
N THR A 200 2.41 -24.91 -8.05
CA THR A 200 2.88 -24.65 -6.68
C THR A 200 1.71 -24.49 -5.71
N ALA A 201 0.60 -23.89 -6.14
CA ALA A 201 -0.60 -23.74 -5.33
C ALA A 201 -1.47 -25.01 -5.31
N SER A 202 -1.37 -25.89 -6.30
CA SER A 202 -2.26 -27.05 -6.46
C SER A 202 -2.24 -28.00 -5.28
N ASP A 203 -1.09 -28.16 -4.64
CA ASP A 203 -0.92 -28.99 -3.44
C ASP A 203 -1.40 -28.29 -2.16
N LEU A 204 -1.56 -26.97 -2.20
CA LEU A 204 -1.98 -26.14 -1.06
C LEU A 204 -3.47 -25.82 -1.09
N TRP A 205 -4.10 -25.85 -2.27
CA TRP A 205 -5.50 -25.45 -2.46
C TRP A 205 -6.50 -26.56 -2.09
N PRO A 206 -7.57 -26.24 -1.36
CA PRO A 206 -7.72 -24.99 -0.60
C PRO A 206 -6.91 -25.06 0.70
N LEU A 207 -6.39 -23.91 1.12
CA LEU A 207 -5.86 -23.81 2.50
C LEU A 207 -7.00 -24.11 3.47
N SER A 208 -6.70 -24.83 4.56
CA SER A 208 -7.67 -24.99 5.63
C SER A 208 -7.92 -23.62 6.28
N LEU A 209 -9.17 -23.17 6.19
CA LEU A 209 -9.65 -21.97 6.85
C LEU A 209 -10.54 -22.31 8.06
N ASP A 210 -10.52 -23.59 8.57
CA ASP A 210 -11.37 -23.99 9.68
C ASP A 210 -10.89 -23.40 11.01
N GLN A 211 -9.60 -23.43 11.26
CA GLN A 211 -8.99 -22.82 12.44
C GLN A 211 -7.56 -22.39 12.16
N TRP A 212 -7.08 -21.42 12.91
CA TRP A 212 -5.66 -21.04 12.87
C TRP A 212 -4.81 -22.13 13.54
N PRO A 213 -3.61 -22.51 13.01
CA PRO A 213 -2.75 -23.47 13.68
C PRO A 213 -2.38 -23.00 15.07
N ASN A 214 -2.62 -23.87 16.06
CA ASN A 214 -2.32 -23.62 17.48
C ASN A 214 -3.20 -22.58 18.19
N SER A 215 -4.40 -22.28 17.69
CA SER A 215 -5.44 -21.54 18.42
C SER A 215 -6.32 -22.50 19.23
#